data_f05e9d1b2a5630cb1a20a0118f8c3da5
#
_entry.id   f05e9d1b2a5630cb1a20a0118f8c3da5
#
_cell.length_a   1.000
_cell.length_b   1.000
_cell.length_c   1.000
_cell.angle_alpha   90.00
_cell.angle_beta   90.00
_cell.angle_gamma   90.00
#
_symmetry.space_group_name_H-M   'P 1'
#
loop_
_entity.id
_entity.type
_entity.pdbx_description
1 polymer ?
#
loop_
_entity_poly.entity_id
_entity_poly.type
_entity_poly.pdbx_seq_one_letter_code
_entity_poly.pdbx_strand_id
1 'polypeptide(L)'
;KNNQLDNKFKYERPTINNIIKYERLDTSLYSKEYEYNNFLVKNYKYGYISLTDRGYKGVRGTSLENNFIKSRIDSDEYIDGFYELIIPTNISEFGYVKKSSYIGTPVKLKTIKKGDIIFGGEGFGKGRTFVVCEDVKNIATNYHGIRIVNNNHDINDSIFIRCFLAYWREQGMIDKIGVGGSGGHCAPSYFHLIVTPKFPDEVKKNIVKLYYNNSKYKTDHLNLSNFLENDHKYNLNAGIYELDKSIKKMKKYLKSVIEKIANDEEVLIDFKEL
;
A
#
# COMPACT_ATOMS: atom_id res chain seq x y z
N LYS A 1 25.42 -20.74 4.51
CA LYS A 1 24.13 -20.82 5.23
C LYS A 1 22.95 -21.21 4.29
N ASN A 2 22.96 -20.81 3.01
CA ASN A 2 21.89 -21.14 2.06
C ASN A 2 21.87 -22.64 1.68
N ASN A 3 23.01 -23.30 1.54
CA ASN A 3 23.09 -24.70 1.15
C ASN A 3 22.50 -25.69 2.20
N GLN A 4 22.46 -25.33 3.47
CA GLN A 4 21.86 -26.19 4.50
C GLN A 4 20.33 -26.13 4.50
N LEU A 5 19.75 -24.99 4.08
CA LEU A 5 18.30 -24.84 3.94
C LEU A 5 17.79 -25.53 2.66
N ASP A 6 18.55 -25.44 1.57
CA ASP A 6 18.21 -26.13 0.32
C ASP A 6 18.17 -27.67 0.46
N ASN A 7 19.01 -28.24 1.33
CA ASN A 7 19.01 -29.68 1.61
C ASN A 7 17.86 -30.14 2.50
N LYS A 8 17.26 -29.27 3.28
CA LYS A 8 16.07 -29.56 4.13
C LYS A 8 14.76 -29.36 3.39
N PHE A 9 14.76 -28.51 2.36
CA PHE A 9 13.56 -28.19 1.61
C PHE A 9 13.53 -28.98 0.31
N LYS A 10 12.98 -30.18 0.38
CA LYS A 10 12.71 -30.97 -0.82
C LYS A 10 11.37 -30.54 -1.40
N TYR A 11 11.33 -30.28 -2.72
CA TYR A 11 10.07 -30.14 -3.43
C TYR A 11 9.34 -31.48 -3.33
N GLU A 12 8.25 -31.50 -2.59
CA GLU A 12 7.35 -32.65 -2.54
C GLU A 12 6.19 -32.40 -3.49
N ARG A 13 5.79 -33.43 -4.23
CA ARG A 13 4.57 -33.36 -5.02
C ARG A 13 3.40 -33.07 -4.07
N PRO A 14 2.47 -32.19 -4.44
CA PRO A 14 1.33 -31.89 -3.58
C PRO A 14 0.57 -33.19 -3.27
N THR A 15 0.34 -33.40 -2.00
CA THR A 15 -0.50 -34.50 -1.53
C THR A 15 -1.99 -34.13 -1.69
N ILE A 16 -2.87 -35.12 -1.69
CA ILE A 16 -4.33 -34.88 -1.67
C ILE A 16 -4.70 -33.96 -0.49
N ASN A 17 -4.07 -34.13 0.66
CA ASN A 17 -4.30 -33.26 1.83
C ASN A 17 -3.90 -31.81 1.58
N ASN A 18 -2.82 -31.57 0.84
CA ASN A 18 -2.44 -30.20 0.45
C ASN A 18 -3.47 -29.57 -0.50
N ILE A 19 -3.96 -30.37 -1.46
CA ILE A 19 -4.99 -29.93 -2.41
C ILE A 19 -6.30 -29.59 -1.68
N ILE A 20 -6.72 -30.45 -0.77
CA ILE A 20 -7.92 -30.22 0.06
C ILE A 20 -7.73 -28.96 0.93
N LYS A 21 -6.54 -28.80 1.52
CA LYS A 21 -6.24 -27.64 2.39
C LYS A 21 -6.25 -26.32 1.64
N TYR A 22 -5.75 -26.28 0.42
CA TYR A 22 -5.69 -25.04 -0.37
C TYR A 22 -6.90 -24.87 -1.27
N GLU A 23 -7.74 -25.91 -1.45
CA GLU A 23 -8.91 -25.92 -2.35
C GLU A 23 -8.57 -25.48 -3.78
N ARG A 24 -7.33 -25.74 -4.22
CA ARG A 24 -6.79 -25.29 -5.48
C ARG A 24 -5.87 -26.33 -6.11
N LEU A 25 -5.88 -26.40 -7.45
CA LEU A 25 -5.05 -27.33 -8.24
C LEU A 25 -3.94 -26.64 -9.03
N ASP A 26 -3.90 -25.30 -9.03
CA ASP A 26 -2.89 -24.55 -9.77
C ASP A 26 -1.49 -24.74 -9.18
N THR A 27 -0.53 -24.96 -10.05
CA THR A 27 0.85 -25.32 -9.67
C THR A 27 1.63 -24.24 -8.93
N SER A 28 1.20 -22.99 -9.06
CA SER A 28 1.91 -21.84 -8.44
C SER A 28 1.99 -21.91 -6.93
N LEU A 29 0.95 -22.43 -6.25
CA LEU A 29 0.92 -22.61 -4.79
C LEU A 29 1.84 -23.75 -4.30
N TYR A 30 2.25 -24.65 -5.20
CA TYR A 30 3.12 -25.77 -4.89
C TYR A 30 4.53 -25.54 -5.42
N SER A 31 4.83 -24.30 -5.84
CA SER A 31 6.19 -23.95 -6.27
C SER A 31 7.16 -23.94 -5.11
N LYS A 32 8.40 -24.31 -5.36
CA LYS A 32 9.48 -24.33 -4.35
C LYS A 32 9.63 -22.97 -3.64
N GLU A 33 9.50 -21.88 -4.39
CA GLU A 33 9.64 -20.54 -3.85
C GLU A 33 8.50 -20.19 -2.88
N TYR A 34 7.25 -20.55 -3.22
CA TYR A 34 6.10 -20.30 -2.36
C TYR A 34 6.20 -21.13 -1.06
N GLU A 35 6.50 -22.40 -1.18
CA GLU A 35 6.65 -23.28 -0.02
C GLU A 35 7.81 -22.85 0.88
N TYR A 36 8.95 -22.47 0.30
CA TYR A 36 10.11 -21.98 1.05
C TYR A 36 9.80 -20.71 1.86
N ASN A 37 9.19 -19.72 1.24
CA ASN A 37 8.81 -18.49 1.93
C ASN A 37 7.77 -18.75 3.02
N ASN A 38 6.77 -19.60 2.76
CA ASN A 38 5.82 -20.02 3.79
C ASN A 38 6.50 -20.79 4.93
N PHE A 39 7.48 -21.64 4.62
CA PHE A 39 8.26 -22.33 5.62
C PHE A 39 8.99 -21.35 6.55
N LEU A 40 9.65 -20.35 5.99
CA LEU A 40 10.35 -19.32 6.79
C LEU A 40 9.39 -18.58 7.74
N VAL A 41 8.22 -18.17 7.24
CA VAL A 41 7.22 -17.48 8.05
C VAL A 41 6.63 -18.39 9.12
N LYS A 42 6.27 -19.63 8.76
CA LYS A 42 5.63 -20.59 9.67
C LYS A 42 6.57 -21.11 10.76
N ASN A 43 7.87 -21.16 10.50
CA ASN A 43 8.89 -21.56 11.46
C ASN A 43 9.51 -20.37 12.22
N TYR A 44 8.92 -19.19 12.12
CA TYR A 44 9.37 -18.06 12.90
C TYR A 44 9.18 -18.34 14.41
N LYS A 45 10.19 -18.01 15.21
CA LYS A 45 10.27 -18.40 16.64
C LYS A 45 9.08 -17.98 17.50
N TYR A 46 8.37 -16.91 17.14
CA TYR A 46 7.16 -16.47 17.85
C TYR A 46 5.86 -16.87 17.14
N GLY A 47 5.97 -17.76 16.14
CA GLY A 47 4.84 -18.26 15.39
C GLY A 47 4.37 -17.33 14.27
N TYR A 48 3.25 -17.68 13.70
CA TYR A 48 2.65 -16.97 12.57
C TYR A 48 1.13 -16.86 12.73
N ILE A 49 0.50 -16.06 11.89
CA ILE A 49 -0.95 -15.88 11.83
C ILE A 49 -1.35 -15.55 10.39
N SER A 50 -2.47 -16.07 9.90
CA SER A 50 -2.99 -15.68 8.61
C SER A 50 -3.55 -14.25 8.65
N LEU A 51 -3.63 -13.62 7.47
CA LEU A 51 -4.19 -12.27 7.37
C LEU A 51 -5.66 -12.23 7.84
N THR A 52 -6.43 -13.27 7.53
CA THR A 52 -7.83 -13.41 7.96
C THR A 52 -7.98 -13.63 9.46
N ASP A 53 -7.15 -14.51 10.06
CA ASP A 53 -7.18 -14.77 11.50
C ASP A 53 -6.71 -13.54 12.31
N ARG A 54 -5.90 -12.69 11.68
CA ARG A 54 -5.47 -11.40 12.24
C ARG A 54 -6.58 -10.34 12.23
N GLY A 55 -7.75 -10.65 11.64
CA GLY A 55 -8.91 -9.76 11.62
C GLY A 55 -9.01 -8.89 10.38
N TYR A 56 -8.22 -9.17 9.34
CA TYR A 56 -8.30 -8.44 8.07
C TYR A 56 -9.32 -9.07 7.12
N LYS A 57 -10.09 -8.22 6.45
CA LYS A 57 -11.05 -8.61 5.41
C LYS A 57 -10.81 -7.82 4.15
N GLY A 58 -10.82 -8.50 3.01
CA GLY A 58 -10.77 -7.87 1.70
C GLY A 58 -12.16 -7.55 1.17
N VAL A 59 -12.35 -6.33 0.68
CA VAL A 59 -13.57 -5.88 0.01
C VAL A 59 -13.18 -5.24 -1.31
N ARG A 60 -13.70 -5.73 -2.43
CA ARG A 60 -13.44 -5.09 -3.73
C ARG A 60 -13.95 -3.65 -3.75
N GLY A 61 -13.20 -2.80 -4.42
CA GLY A 61 -13.61 -1.43 -4.72
C GLY A 61 -14.88 -1.40 -5.61
N THR A 62 -15.36 -0.22 -5.89
CA THR A 62 -16.57 -0.03 -6.68
C THR A 62 -16.25 -0.21 -8.17
N SER A 63 -17.11 -0.94 -8.92
CA SER A 63 -17.08 -0.87 -10.38
C SER A 63 -17.45 0.54 -10.82
N LEU A 64 -16.61 1.14 -11.65
CA LEU A 64 -16.80 2.50 -12.15
C LEU A 64 -17.46 2.53 -13.55
N GLU A 65 -18.06 1.44 -13.95
CA GLU A 65 -18.86 1.37 -15.16
C GLU A 65 -20.21 2.10 -14.97
N ASN A 66 -20.68 2.76 -16.02
CA ASN A 66 -21.91 3.57 -15.96
C ASN A 66 -23.15 2.81 -15.46
N ASN A 67 -23.21 1.50 -15.71
CA ASN A 67 -24.28 0.63 -15.21
C ASN A 67 -24.35 0.61 -13.67
N PHE A 68 -23.22 0.81 -12.98
CA PHE A 68 -23.13 0.79 -11.52
C PHE A 68 -23.17 2.17 -10.88
N ILE A 69 -22.59 3.18 -11.56
CA ILE A 69 -22.46 4.54 -11.00
C ILE A 69 -23.34 5.59 -11.70
N LYS A 70 -24.20 5.17 -12.65
CA LYS A 70 -25.14 5.96 -13.45
C LYS A 70 -24.46 6.96 -14.37
N SER A 71 -23.78 7.96 -13.80
CA SER A 71 -22.98 8.94 -14.55
C SER A 71 -21.65 9.19 -13.86
N ARG A 72 -20.67 9.64 -14.64
CA ARG A 72 -19.30 9.83 -14.20
C ARG A 72 -18.74 11.11 -14.81
N ILE A 73 -18.13 11.93 -13.98
CA ILE A 73 -17.35 13.09 -14.38
C ILE A 73 -15.95 12.90 -13.84
N ASP A 74 -14.95 12.86 -14.70
CA ASP A 74 -13.55 12.71 -14.31
C ASP A 74 -12.86 14.07 -14.28
N SER A 75 -11.95 14.25 -13.32
CA SER A 75 -11.08 15.40 -13.22
C SER A 75 -9.69 14.98 -12.76
N ASP A 76 -8.66 15.63 -13.27
CA ASP A 76 -7.29 15.52 -12.76
C ASP A 76 -7.03 16.49 -11.60
N GLU A 77 -7.93 17.41 -11.34
CA GLU A 77 -7.86 18.41 -10.27
C GLU A 77 -8.94 18.16 -9.21
N TYR A 78 -8.65 18.58 -7.99
CA TYR A 78 -9.59 18.49 -6.89
C TYR A 78 -10.83 19.34 -7.18
N ILE A 79 -12.00 18.74 -7.03
CA ILE A 79 -13.31 19.39 -7.08
C ILE A 79 -14.04 19.02 -5.80
N ASP A 80 -14.62 20.01 -5.13
CA ASP A 80 -15.39 19.75 -3.89
C ASP A 80 -16.56 18.80 -4.16
N GLY A 81 -16.78 17.87 -3.24
CA GLY A 81 -17.79 16.83 -3.37
C GLY A 81 -17.40 15.62 -4.24
N PHE A 82 -16.31 15.68 -5.00
CA PHE A 82 -15.79 14.54 -5.76
C PHE A 82 -15.06 13.56 -4.84
N TYR A 83 -14.97 12.31 -5.30
CA TYR A 83 -14.14 11.28 -4.66
C TYR A 83 -12.73 11.33 -5.23
N GLU A 84 -11.73 11.35 -4.35
CA GLU A 84 -10.35 11.07 -4.75
C GLU A 84 -10.23 9.58 -5.09
N LEU A 85 -9.87 9.28 -6.33
CA LEU A 85 -9.76 7.93 -6.85
C LEU A 85 -8.30 7.47 -6.84
N ILE A 86 -7.98 6.56 -5.94
CA ILE A 86 -6.66 5.91 -5.87
C ILE A 86 -6.78 4.52 -6.48
N ILE A 87 -6.26 4.36 -7.68
CA ILE A 87 -6.24 3.07 -8.37
C ILE A 87 -4.89 2.37 -8.19
N PRO A 88 -4.84 1.02 -8.17
CA PRO A 88 -3.61 0.27 -7.89
C PRO A 88 -2.42 0.62 -8.79
N THR A 89 -2.64 0.92 -10.07
CA THR A 89 -1.58 1.32 -11.00
C THR A 89 -0.91 2.64 -10.64
N ASN A 90 -1.61 3.50 -9.92
CA ASN A 90 -1.11 4.79 -9.45
C ASN A 90 -0.39 4.68 -8.10
N ILE A 91 -0.40 3.53 -7.46
CA ILE A 91 0.39 3.26 -6.25
C ILE A 91 1.80 2.86 -6.67
N SER A 92 2.83 3.46 -6.07
CA SER A 92 4.21 3.08 -6.29
C SER A 92 4.53 1.73 -5.62
N GLU A 93 5.67 1.16 -5.95
CA GLU A 93 6.20 -0.02 -5.25
C GLU A 93 6.54 0.27 -3.78
N PHE A 94 6.91 1.51 -3.47
CA PHE A 94 7.21 1.96 -2.10
C PHE A 94 5.97 2.33 -1.29
N GLY A 95 4.77 2.27 -1.90
CA GLY A 95 3.50 2.46 -1.20
C GLY A 95 3.08 3.93 -1.05
N TYR A 96 3.50 4.80 -1.94
CA TYR A 96 2.93 6.13 -2.08
C TYR A 96 2.06 6.24 -3.33
N VAL A 97 1.17 7.21 -3.37
CA VAL A 97 0.28 7.48 -4.52
C VAL A 97 1.00 8.42 -5.48
N LYS A 98 1.31 7.95 -6.68
CA LYS A 98 2.00 8.74 -7.72
C LYS A 98 1.12 9.84 -8.30
N LYS A 99 -0.14 9.52 -8.55
CA LYS A 99 -1.16 10.42 -9.12
C LYS A 99 -2.51 10.03 -8.55
N SER A 100 -3.27 11.01 -8.09
CA SER A 100 -4.70 10.88 -7.83
C SER A 100 -5.48 11.42 -9.02
N SER A 101 -6.68 10.92 -9.22
CA SER A 101 -7.71 11.52 -10.06
C SER A 101 -8.97 11.68 -9.23
N TYR A 102 -9.90 12.46 -9.71
CA TYR A 102 -11.14 12.74 -8.98
C TYR A 102 -12.34 12.31 -9.82
N ILE A 103 -13.36 11.82 -9.16
CA ILE A 103 -14.57 11.33 -9.82
C ILE A 103 -15.83 11.89 -9.12
N GLY A 104 -16.64 12.57 -9.91
CA GLY A 104 -18.00 12.98 -9.53
C GLY A 104 -19.01 11.94 -10.00
N THR A 105 -19.92 11.54 -9.12
CA THR A 105 -21.00 10.60 -9.42
C THR A 105 -22.15 10.82 -8.45
N PRO A 106 -23.43 10.64 -8.88
CA PRO A 106 -24.57 10.71 -7.98
C PRO A 106 -24.69 9.49 -7.03
N VAL A 107 -23.91 8.43 -7.29
CA VAL A 107 -23.94 7.20 -6.49
C VAL A 107 -22.91 7.28 -5.38
N LYS A 108 -23.30 6.92 -4.16
CA LYS A 108 -22.38 6.83 -3.03
C LYS A 108 -21.39 5.68 -3.23
N LEU A 109 -20.10 6.01 -3.38
CA LEU A 109 -19.04 5.03 -3.51
C LEU A 109 -18.64 4.42 -2.15
N LYS A 110 -18.04 3.24 -2.20
CA LYS A 110 -17.40 2.64 -1.02
C LYS A 110 -16.14 3.41 -0.69
N THR A 111 -16.17 4.19 0.38
CA THR A 111 -15.02 5.00 0.80
C THR A 111 -14.04 4.20 1.64
N ILE A 112 -12.79 4.62 1.57
CA ILE A 112 -11.65 4.10 2.30
C ILE A 112 -11.42 4.98 3.52
N LYS A 113 -11.09 4.40 4.64
CA LYS A 113 -10.90 5.08 5.92
C LYS A 113 -9.46 4.96 6.40
N LYS A 114 -9.09 5.77 7.36
CA LYS A 114 -7.83 5.65 8.09
C LYS A 114 -7.65 4.22 8.62
N GLY A 115 -6.46 3.67 8.42
CA GLY A 115 -6.11 2.29 8.76
C GLY A 115 -6.50 1.25 7.70
N ASP A 116 -7.32 1.58 6.70
CA ASP A 116 -7.56 0.69 5.58
C ASP A 116 -6.35 0.65 4.64
N ILE A 117 -6.14 -0.49 3.99
CA ILE A 117 -5.10 -0.67 2.98
C ILE A 117 -5.78 -0.82 1.62
N ILE A 118 -5.31 -0.10 0.63
CA ILE A 118 -5.62 -0.37 -0.78
C ILE A 118 -4.61 -1.39 -1.28
N PHE A 119 -5.09 -2.49 -1.82
CA PHE A 119 -4.28 -3.57 -2.38
C PHE A 119 -4.66 -3.79 -3.84
N GLY A 120 -3.68 -3.84 -4.72
CA GLY A 120 -3.90 -4.17 -6.12
C GLY A 120 -4.25 -5.64 -6.29
N GLY A 121 -5.49 -5.93 -6.71
CA GLY A 121 -5.95 -7.30 -6.90
C GLY A 121 -5.48 -7.92 -8.20
N GLU A 122 -5.20 -7.11 -9.23
CA GLU A 122 -4.92 -7.60 -10.59
C GLU A 122 -4.16 -6.57 -11.45
N GLY A 123 -3.71 -7.00 -12.62
CA GLY A 123 -3.05 -6.18 -13.63
C GLY A 123 -1.68 -5.65 -13.19
N PHE A 124 -1.23 -4.57 -13.81
CA PHE A 124 0.08 -3.94 -13.53
C PHE A 124 0.23 -3.41 -12.10
N GLY A 125 -0.88 -3.17 -11.42
CA GLY A 125 -0.90 -2.76 -10.02
C GLY A 125 -0.99 -3.90 -9.02
N LYS A 126 -0.97 -5.17 -9.45
CA LYS A 126 -1.13 -6.33 -8.58
C LYS A 126 -0.11 -6.34 -7.43
N GLY A 127 -0.60 -6.53 -6.24
CA GLY A 127 0.20 -6.55 -5.01
C GLY A 127 0.75 -5.19 -4.57
N ARG A 128 0.53 -4.09 -5.30
CA ARG A 128 0.85 -2.76 -4.80
C ARG A 128 -0.07 -2.38 -3.67
N THR A 129 0.49 -1.76 -2.65
CA THR A 129 -0.24 -1.45 -1.41
C THR A 129 -0.04 -0.01 -0.99
N PHE A 130 -1.11 0.61 -0.53
CA PHE A 130 -1.10 1.93 0.11
C PHE A 130 -1.98 1.87 1.35
N VAL A 131 -1.52 2.39 2.48
CA VAL A 131 -2.31 2.52 3.71
C VAL A 131 -2.69 3.96 3.94
N VAL A 132 -3.94 4.20 4.32
CA VAL A 132 -4.42 5.53 4.67
C VAL A 132 -4.00 5.84 6.11
N CYS A 133 -2.99 6.68 6.27
CA CYS A 133 -2.40 7.02 7.57
C CYS A 133 -3.13 8.15 8.30
N GLU A 134 -3.87 9.00 7.59
CA GLU A 134 -4.53 10.18 8.13
C GLU A 134 -6.06 10.08 7.97
N ASP A 135 -6.77 10.91 8.69
CA ASP A 135 -8.22 11.02 8.51
C ASP A 135 -8.51 11.72 7.17
N VAL A 136 -9.26 11.04 6.32
CA VAL A 136 -9.55 11.46 4.96
C VAL A 136 -11.05 11.36 4.68
N LYS A 137 -11.52 12.19 3.75
CA LYS A 137 -12.90 12.14 3.27
C LYS A 137 -12.90 11.75 1.79
N ASN A 138 -13.90 11.01 1.38
CA ASN A 138 -14.20 10.72 -0.02
C ASN A 138 -13.04 10.07 -0.81
N ILE A 139 -12.22 9.24 -0.20
CA ILE A 139 -11.27 8.40 -0.96
C ILE A 139 -11.98 7.11 -1.37
N ALA A 140 -11.79 6.71 -2.63
CA ALA A 140 -12.31 5.47 -3.20
C ALA A 140 -11.25 4.76 -4.05
N THR A 141 -11.45 3.49 -4.34
CA THR A 141 -10.69 2.72 -5.33
C THR A 141 -11.64 2.02 -6.30
N ASN A 142 -11.12 1.68 -7.47
CA ASN A 142 -11.89 0.95 -8.48
C ASN A 142 -11.98 -0.56 -8.16
N TYR A 143 -12.70 -1.31 -9.00
CA TYR A 143 -12.90 -2.76 -8.83
C TYR A 143 -11.59 -3.58 -8.81
N HIS A 144 -10.54 -3.13 -9.50
CA HIS A 144 -9.21 -3.75 -9.48
C HIS A 144 -8.46 -3.55 -8.16
N GLY A 145 -8.89 -2.57 -7.36
CA GLY A 145 -8.42 -2.35 -6.01
C GLY A 145 -9.24 -3.14 -4.98
N ILE A 146 -8.56 -3.72 -4.03
CA ILE A 146 -9.16 -4.37 -2.87
C ILE A 146 -8.89 -3.48 -1.67
N ARG A 147 -9.93 -3.06 -0.97
CA ARG A 147 -9.84 -2.44 0.33
C ARG A 147 -9.65 -3.55 1.35
N ILE A 148 -8.51 -3.58 2.03
CA ILE A 148 -8.26 -4.47 3.16
C ILE A 148 -8.59 -3.71 4.43
N VAL A 149 -9.63 -4.16 5.13
CA VAL A 149 -10.15 -3.55 6.34
C VAL A 149 -9.62 -4.28 7.55
N ASN A 150 -9.09 -3.52 8.51
CA ASN A 150 -8.71 -4.04 9.81
C ASN A 150 -9.87 -3.87 10.80
N ASN A 151 -10.45 -4.96 11.26
CA ASN A 151 -11.55 -4.92 12.22
C ASN A 151 -11.14 -4.33 13.59
N ASN A 152 -9.84 -4.41 13.94
CA ASN A 152 -9.32 -3.90 15.20
C ASN A 152 -8.96 -2.41 15.15
N HIS A 153 -9.04 -1.78 13.97
CA HIS A 153 -8.71 -0.37 13.73
C HIS A 153 -7.31 0.07 14.20
N ASP A 154 -6.37 -0.87 14.36
CA ASP A 154 -4.99 -0.58 14.71
C ASP A 154 -4.22 -0.15 13.45
N ILE A 155 -3.91 1.14 13.37
CA ILE A 155 -3.18 1.73 12.25
C ILE A 155 -1.74 1.20 12.17
N ASN A 156 -1.07 0.97 13.28
CA ASN A 156 0.31 0.47 13.29
C ASN A 156 0.36 -0.94 12.75
N ASP A 157 -0.63 -1.76 13.10
CA ASP A 157 -0.74 -3.10 12.53
C ASP A 157 -1.04 -3.05 11.02
N SER A 158 -1.91 -2.14 10.58
CA SER A 158 -2.19 -1.95 9.15
C SER A 158 -0.96 -1.49 8.37
N ILE A 159 -0.15 -0.59 8.91
CA ILE A 159 1.12 -0.16 8.29
C ILE A 159 2.11 -1.33 8.23
N PHE A 160 2.23 -2.11 9.31
CA PHE A 160 3.06 -3.31 9.32
C PHE A 160 2.62 -4.30 8.23
N ILE A 161 1.32 -4.59 8.14
CA ILE A 161 0.75 -5.48 7.10
C ILE A 161 1.01 -4.93 5.70
N ARG A 162 0.86 -3.62 5.49
CA ARG A 162 1.22 -2.99 4.22
C ARG A 162 2.68 -3.25 3.85
N CYS A 163 3.60 -3.05 4.79
CA CYS A 163 5.03 -3.29 4.57
C CYS A 163 5.31 -4.77 4.28
N PHE A 164 4.67 -5.67 4.99
CA PHE A 164 4.80 -7.11 4.77
C PHE A 164 4.25 -7.55 3.40
N LEU A 165 3.11 -7.03 2.98
CA LEU A 165 2.54 -7.30 1.66
C LEU A 165 3.43 -6.78 0.52
N ALA A 166 4.09 -5.62 0.72
CA ALA A 166 5.06 -5.11 -0.24
C ALA A 166 6.26 -6.05 -0.37
N TYR A 167 6.82 -6.51 0.75
CA TYR A 167 7.87 -7.52 0.78
C TYR A 167 7.43 -8.82 0.07
N TRP A 168 6.23 -9.32 0.36
CA TRP A 168 5.69 -10.51 -0.31
C TRP A 168 5.57 -10.33 -1.82
N ARG A 169 5.18 -9.13 -2.25
CA ARG A 169 5.12 -8.81 -3.68
C ARG A 169 6.51 -8.88 -4.31
N GLU A 170 7.53 -8.31 -3.69
CA GLU A 170 8.92 -8.35 -4.16
C GLU A 170 9.45 -9.79 -4.25
N GLN A 171 9.05 -10.65 -3.33
CA GLN A 171 9.38 -12.08 -3.36
C GLN A 171 8.52 -12.88 -4.37
N GLY A 172 7.64 -12.25 -5.15
CA GLY A 172 6.75 -12.91 -6.10
C GLY A 172 5.61 -13.73 -5.46
N MET A 173 5.43 -13.65 -4.14
CA MET A 173 4.44 -14.46 -3.42
C MET A 173 3.00 -14.10 -3.78
N ILE A 174 2.74 -12.83 -4.06
CA ILE A 174 1.41 -12.37 -4.50
C ILE A 174 1.03 -12.99 -5.85
N ASP A 175 2.02 -13.19 -6.74
CA ASP A 175 1.79 -13.85 -8.01
C ASP A 175 1.46 -15.35 -7.85
N LYS A 176 2.08 -16.00 -6.88
CA LYS A 176 1.85 -17.42 -6.58
C LYS A 176 0.45 -17.69 -6.03
N ILE A 177 -0.14 -16.76 -5.29
CA ILE A 177 -1.52 -16.90 -4.79
C ILE A 177 -2.58 -16.37 -5.78
N GLY A 178 -2.17 -15.65 -6.83
CA GLY A 178 -3.05 -15.19 -7.90
C GLY A 178 -3.57 -16.36 -8.75
N VAL A 179 -4.77 -16.21 -9.30
CA VAL A 179 -5.40 -17.18 -10.22
C VAL A 179 -5.83 -16.52 -11.52
N GLY A 180 -5.99 -17.32 -12.55
CA GLY A 180 -6.48 -16.88 -13.86
C GLY A 180 -5.38 -16.64 -14.87
N GLY A 181 -5.78 -16.29 -16.10
CA GLY A 181 -4.89 -16.08 -17.24
C GLY A 181 -3.95 -14.91 -17.08
N SER A 182 -3.59 -14.26 -18.16
CA SER A 182 -2.58 -13.19 -18.27
C SER A 182 -2.42 -12.31 -17.01
N GLY A 183 -1.42 -12.63 -16.17
CA GLY A 183 -1.10 -11.89 -14.95
C GLY A 183 -1.88 -12.30 -13.70
N GLY A 184 -2.91 -13.13 -13.77
CA GLY A 184 -3.70 -13.61 -12.64
C GLY A 184 -4.33 -12.50 -11.80
N HIS A 185 -5.29 -12.84 -10.96
CA HIS A 185 -5.86 -11.93 -9.97
C HIS A 185 -5.82 -12.55 -8.57
N CYS A 186 -5.55 -11.72 -7.58
CA CYS A 186 -5.62 -12.09 -6.17
C CYS A 186 -6.99 -11.68 -5.63
N ALA A 187 -7.87 -12.67 -5.38
CA ALA A 187 -9.19 -12.39 -4.83
C ALA A 187 -9.14 -12.29 -3.30
N PRO A 188 -10.07 -11.56 -2.66
CA PRO A 188 -10.17 -11.50 -1.21
C PRO A 188 -10.31 -12.86 -0.53
N SER A 189 -10.93 -13.84 -1.21
CA SER A 189 -11.07 -15.22 -0.72
C SER A 189 -9.75 -15.94 -0.49
N TYR A 190 -8.64 -15.48 -1.10
CA TYR A 190 -7.32 -16.08 -0.93
C TYR A 190 -6.47 -15.43 0.17
N PHE A 191 -7.00 -14.46 0.88
CA PHE A 191 -6.25 -13.77 1.95
C PHE A 191 -5.89 -14.68 3.13
N HIS A 192 -6.61 -15.79 3.33
CA HIS A 192 -6.24 -16.82 4.29
C HIS A 192 -4.91 -17.53 3.96
N LEU A 193 -4.48 -17.48 2.68
CA LEU A 193 -3.19 -18.03 2.24
C LEU A 193 -2.02 -17.08 2.57
N ILE A 194 -2.29 -15.82 2.87
CA ILE A 194 -1.27 -14.85 3.27
C ILE A 194 -1.00 -15.03 4.76
N VAL A 195 0.14 -15.61 5.09
CA VAL A 195 0.59 -15.80 6.46
C VAL A 195 1.64 -14.77 6.84
N THR A 196 1.54 -14.24 8.03
CA THR A 196 2.44 -13.20 8.54
C THR A 196 3.13 -13.68 9.82
N PRO A 197 4.41 -13.35 10.06
CA PRO A 197 5.08 -13.67 11.31
C PRO A 197 4.53 -12.84 12.46
N LYS A 198 4.49 -13.43 13.65
CA LYS A 198 4.13 -12.71 14.89
C LYS A 198 5.36 -12.00 15.44
N PHE A 199 5.78 -10.91 14.79
CA PHE A 199 6.88 -10.11 15.31
C PHE A 199 6.54 -9.49 16.67
N PRO A 200 7.52 -9.38 17.59
CA PRO A 200 7.38 -8.59 18.81
C PRO A 200 6.94 -7.16 18.48
N ASP A 201 6.20 -6.54 19.39
CA ASP A 201 5.64 -5.20 19.17
C ASP A 201 6.69 -4.13 18.92
N GLU A 202 7.86 -4.23 19.57
CA GLU A 202 8.98 -3.33 19.33
C GLU A 202 9.50 -3.43 17.90
N VAL A 203 9.66 -4.64 17.36
CA VAL A 203 10.10 -4.88 15.99
C VAL A 203 9.06 -4.32 15.01
N LYS A 204 7.77 -4.56 15.26
CA LYS A 204 6.68 -3.98 14.46
C LYS A 204 6.72 -2.46 14.46
N LYS A 205 6.87 -1.84 15.64
CA LYS A 205 6.98 -0.38 15.78
C LYS A 205 8.15 0.20 14.97
N ASN A 206 9.29 -0.47 14.97
CA ASN A 206 10.45 -0.03 14.20
C ASN A 206 10.19 -0.11 12.68
N ILE A 207 9.55 -1.19 12.20
CA ILE A 207 9.14 -1.30 10.81
C ILE A 207 8.12 -0.20 10.44
N VAL A 208 7.15 0.04 11.31
CA VAL A 208 6.13 1.09 11.11
C VAL A 208 6.77 2.45 10.95
N LYS A 209 7.74 2.81 11.80
CA LYS A 209 8.43 4.11 11.74
C LYS A 209 9.17 4.35 10.42
N LEU A 210 9.69 3.30 9.78
CA LEU A 210 10.33 3.43 8.46
C LEU A 210 9.33 3.85 7.38
N TYR A 211 8.06 3.53 7.54
CA TYR A 211 7.02 3.92 6.59
C TYR A 211 6.29 5.19 7.04
N TYR A 212 5.87 5.26 8.30
CA TYR A 212 5.12 6.38 8.87
C TYR A 212 5.54 6.65 10.31
N ASN A 213 6.11 7.80 10.57
CA ASN A 213 6.60 8.21 11.88
C ASN A 213 5.89 9.45 12.44
N ASN A 214 4.87 9.96 11.73
CA ASN A 214 4.16 11.20 12.08
C ASN A 214 5.11 12.40 12.28
N SER A 215 6.21 12.41 11.55
CA SER A 215 7.21 13.47 11.60
C SER A 215 6.70 14.73 10.90
N LYS A 216 6.92 15.88 11.53
CA LYS A 216 6.57 17.18 10.96
C LYS A 216 7.83 17.98 10.74
N TYR A 217 7.97 18.58 9.56
CA TYR A 217 9.03 19.54 9.30
C TYR A 217 8.78 20.79 10.15
N LYS A 218 9.76 21.18 10.94
CA LYS A 218 9.67 22.38 11.78
C LYS A 218 10.14 23.59 10.98
N THR A 219 9.24 24.51 10.69
CA THR A 219 9.55 25.77 10.01
C THR A 219 9.84 26.92 10.96
N ASP A 220 9.54 26.74 12.26
CA ASP A 220 9.76 27.77 13.27
C ASP A 220 11.25 28.05 13.41
N HIS A 221 11.61 29.32 13.33
CA HIS A 221 13.00 29.80 13.44
C HIS A 221 13.99 29.28 12.37
N LEU A 222 13.51 28.86 11.19
CA LEU A 222 14.38 28.50 10.08
C LEU A 222 15.16 29.71 9.58
N ASN A 223 16.48 29.55 9.42
CA ASN A 223 17.38 30.53 8.83
C ASN A 223 18.52 29.81 8.09
N LEU A 224 19.34 30.58 7.36
CA LEU A 224 20.44 30.02 6.56
C LEU A 224 21.49 29.25 7.37
N SER A 225 21.60 29.50 8.67
CA SER A 225 22.58 28.80 9.50
C SER A 225 22.10 27.47 10.05
N ASN A 226 20.79 27.24 10.15
CA ASN A 226 20.24 26.05 10.79
C ASN A 226 19.36 25.16 9.89
N PHE A 227 19.06 25.59 8.65
CA PHE A 227 18.14 24.83 7.80
C PHE A 227 18.67 23.45 7.44
N LEU A 228 19.98 23.28 7.18
CA LEU A 228 20.58 21.99 6.87
C LEU A 228 20.47 21.02 8.04
N GLU A 229 20.66 21.51 9.27
CA GLU A 229 20.52 20.67 10.47
C GLU A 229 19.06 20.25 10.68
N ASN A 230 18.12 21.15 10.48
CA ASN A 230 16.69 20.85 10.59
C ASN A 230 16.22 19.87 9.49
N ASP A 231 16.68 20.05 8.26
CA ASP A 231 16.43 19.15 7.15
C ASP A 231 16.99 17.75 7.44
N HIS A 232 18.23 17.68 7.90
CA HIS A 232 18.84 16.40 8.28
C HIS A 232 18.07 15.71 9.42
N LYS A 233 17.66 16.44 10.45
CA LYS A 233 16.83 15.90 11.54
C LYS A 233 15.49 15.40 11.06
N TYR A 234 14.84 16.13 10.16
CA TYR A 234 13.58 15.69 9.58
C TYR A 234 13.77 14.41 8.77
N ASN A 235 14.75 14.37 7.86
CA ASN A 235 15.00 13.23 6.99
C ASN A 235 15.38 11.96 7.76
N LEU A 236 16.07 12.08 8.89
CA LEU A 236 16.37 10.95 9.76
C LEU A 236 15.12 10.39 10.48
N ASN A 237 14.11 11.20 10.70
CA ASN A 237 12.92 10.83 11.46
C ASN A 237 11.68 10.60 10.57
N ALA A 238 11.66 11.14 9.37
CA ALA A 238 10.53 10.98 8.46
C ALA A 238 10.49 9.55 7.86
N GLY A 239 9.31 8.98 7.81
CA GLY A 239 9.07 7.76 7.06
C GLY A 239 8.82 8.04 5.57
N ILE A 240 8.70 6.97 4.79
CA ILE A 240 8.42 7.04 3.34
C ILE A 240 7.16 7.88 3.05
N TYR A 241 6.13 7.75 3.89
CA TYR A 241 4.86 8.47 3.75
C TYR A 241 5.03 10.00 3.87
N GLU A 242 5.77 10.45 4.89
CA GLU A 242 6.01 11.87 5.13
C GLU A 242 6.90 12.49 4.04
N LEU A 243 7.94 11.78 3.61
CA LEU A 243 8.82 12.21 2.53
C LEU A 243 8.05 12.36 1.21
N ASP A 244 7.18 11.42 0.86
CA ASP A 244 6.31 11.55 -0.31
C ASP A 244 5.41 12.77 -0.24
N LYS A 245 4.79 13.02 0.92
CA LYS A 245 3.92 14.17 1.14
C LYS A 245 4.68 15.50 0.96
N SER A 246 5.90 15.58 1.49
CA SER A 246 6.78 16.75 1.32
C SER A 246 7.15 16.97 -0.15
N ILE A 247 7.56 15.92 -0.86
CA ILE A 247 7.91 16.00 -2.28
C ILE A 247 6.72 16.50 -3.12
N LYS A 248 5.50 16.04 -2.83
CA LYS A 248 4.30 16.51 -3.55
C LYS A 248 4.01 17.99 -3.33
N LYS A 249 4.17 18.46 -2.10
CA LYS A 249 4.04 19.89 -1.80
C LYS A 249 5.08 20.71 -2.58
N MET A 250 6.34 20.31 -2.54
CA MET A 250 7.42 20.98 -3.27
C MET A 250 7.16 21.02 -4.78
N LYS A 251 6.70 19.92 -5.37
CA LYS A 251 6.33 19.87 -6.79
C LYS A 251 5.20 20.82 -7.14
N LYS A 252 4.16 20.88 -6.30
CA LYS A 252 3.03 21.80 -6.51
C LYS A 252 3.49 23.26 -6.46
N TYR A 253 4.31 23.58 -5.48
CA TYR A 253 4.88 24.92 -5.31
C TYR A 253 5.78 25.30 -6.50
N LEU A 254 6.72 24.43 -6.87
CA LEU A 254 7.59 24.64 -8.02
C LEU A 254 6.79 24.88 -9.30
N LYS A 255 5.73 24.12 -9.55
CA LYS A 255 4.85 24.33 -10.71
C LYS A 255 4.21 25.71 -10.67
N SER A 256 3.67 26.12 -9.53
CA SER A 256 3.07 27.44 -9.35
C SER A 256 4.08 28.58 -9.59
N VAL A 257 5.30 28.43 -9.09
CA VAL A 257 6.40 29.41 -9.32
C VAL A 257 6.74 29.51 -10.80
N ILE A 258 6.89 28.38 -11.50
CA ILE A 258 7.19 28.36 -12.94
C ILE A 258 6.05 29.02 -13.76
N GLU A 259 4.79 28.71 -13.42
CA GLU A 259 3.62 29.30 -14.10
C GLU A 259 3.56 30.81 -13.92
N LYS A 260 3.85 31.33 -12.74
CA LYS A 260 3.94 32.77 -12.48
C LYS A 260 5.06 33.45 -13.30
N ILE A 261 6.26 32.84 -13.30
CA ILE A 261 7.39 33.34 -14.11
C ILE A 261 7.03 33.37 -15.61
N ALA A 262 6.37 32.29 -16.09
CA ALA A 262 5.96 32.23 -17.49
C ALA A 262 4.90 33.26 -17.87
N ASN A 263 4.18 33.83 -16.91
CA ASN A 263 3.20 34.90 -17.08
C ASN A 263 3.78 36.30 -16.78
N ASP A 264 5.11 36.44 -16.68
CA ASP A 264 5.82 37.69 -16.33
C ASP A 264 5.40 38.28 -14.97
N GLU A 265 4.95 37.41 -14.02
CA GLU A 265 4.61 37.83 -12.67
C GLU A 265 5.87 37.85 -11.78
N GLU A 266 5.95 38.87 -10.91
CA GLU A 266 6.99 38.87 -9.87
C GLU A 266 6.79 37.71 -8.89
N VAL A 267 7.85 36.92 -8.64
CA VAL A 267 7.80 35.76 -7.73
C VAL A 267 8.77 35.96 -6.60
N LEU A 268 8.24 35.97 -5.39
CA LEU A 268 9.02 35.76 -4.16
C LEU A 268 8.94 34.30 -3.75
N ILE A 269 10.09 33.61 -3.73
CA ILE A 269 10.12 32.23 -3.27
C ILE A 269 10.16 32.22 -1.74
N ASP A 270 9.05 31.83 -1.12
CA ASP A 270 8.96 31.64 0.33
C ASP A 270 8.89 30.16 0.70
N PHE A 271 9.96 29.65 1.31
CA PHE A 271 10.03 28.26 1.79
C PHE A 271 9.13 28.00 3.00
N LYS A 272 8.52 29.01 3.61
CA LYS A 272 7.56 28.81 4.71
C LYS A 272 6.20 28.30 4.22
N GLU A 273 5.90 28.46 2.93
CA GLU A 273 4.69 27.92 2.33
C GLU A 273 4.80 26.41 2.00
N LEU A 274 6.00 25.84 2.11
CA LEU A 274 6.29 24.43 1.92
C LEU A 274 6.12 23.64 3.23
#